data_ef0f4368c52a1ac4231511d14a06066d
#
_entry.id   ef0f4368c52a1ac4231511d14a06066d
#
_cell.length_a   1.000
_cell.length_b   1.000
_cell.length_c   1.000
_cell.angle_alpha   90.00
_cell.angle_beta   90.00
_cell.angle_gamma   90.00
#
_symmetry.space_group_name_H-M   'P 1'
#
loop_
_entity.id
_entity.type
_entity.pdbx_description
1 polymer ?
#
loop_
_entity_poly.entity_id
_entity_poly.type
_entity_poly.pdbx_seq_one_letter_code
_entity_poly.pdbx_strand_id
1 'polypeptide(L)'
;MFFDEILGQEYLKQMIQSSLYKNNFPQSKIIVDKDGYGGLLFALAISERLLLEKGLKNSDVLNHPDLNFVFPLFSSKDVASELNKEWLSYISDNKFPDIVGWMSASNSSGSQGSVRVKEVESMHRSASLKSFYGKKKVFIIWG
;
A
#
# COMPACT_ATOMS: atom_id res chain seq x y z
N MET A 1 -3.67 5.69 -14.14
CA MET A 1 -2.58 5.95 -13.13
C MET A 1 -3.23 6.38 -11.83
N PHE A 2 -2.80 5.85 -10.70
CA PHE A 2 -3.40 6.21 -9.40
C PHE A 2 -3.36 7.71 -9.08
N PHE A 3 -2.34 8.44 -9.54
CA PHE A 3 -2.32 9.90 -9.38
C PHE A 3 -3.51 10.62 -10.05
N ASP A 4 -4.05 10.08 -11.13
CA ASP A 4 -5.19 10.68 -11.84
C ASP A 4 -6.52 10.40 -11.10
N GLU A 5 -6.52 9.42 -10.23
CA GLU A 5 -7.69 9.04 -9.41
C GLU A 5 -7.78 9.86 -8.11
N ILE A 6 -6.68 10.50 -7.70
CA ILE A 6 -6.66 11.36 -6.51
C ILE A 6 -7.40 12.66 -6.82
N LEU A 7 -8.48 12.93 -6.10
CA LEU A 7 -9.25 14.17 -6.24
C LEU A 7 -8.58 15.32 -5.50
N GLY A 8 -8.36 16.42 -6.20
CA GLY A 8 -7.70 17.60 -5.64
C GLY A 8 -6.22 17.35 -5.32
N GLN A 9 -5.71 18.07 -4.30
CA GLN A 9 -4.34 17.94 -3.79
C GLN A 9 -3.25 18.20 -4.86
N GLU A 10 -3.52 19.10 -5.83
CA GLU A 10 -2.66 19.31 -6.99
C GLU A 10 -1.22 19.70 -6.61
N TYR A 11 -1.06 20.54 -5.59
CA TYR A 11 0.26 20.93 -5.10
C TYR A 11 1.05 19.73 -4.57
N LEU A 12 0.40 18.87 -3.77
CA LEU A 12 1.03 17.67 -3.21
C LEU A 12 1.38 16.66 -4.31
N LYS A 13 0.48 16.46 -5.27
CA LYS A 13 0.74 15.60 -6.44
C LYS A 13 1.97 16.07 -7.22
N GLN A 14 2.05 17.37 -7.54
CA GLN A 14 3.17 17.94 -8.28
C GLN A 14 4.49 17.83 -7.50
N MET A 15 4.47 18.09 -6.20
CA MET A 15 5.64 17.96 -5.33
C MET A 15 6.18 16.52 -5.31
N ILE A 16 5.29 15.53 -5.12
CA ILE A 16 5.66 14.11 -5.11
C ILE A 16 6.19 13.68 -6.48
N GLN A 17 5.49 14.01 -7.56
CA GLN A 17 5.90 13.67 -8.92
C GLN A 17 7.26 14.29 -9.29
N SER A 18 7.49 15.54 -8.91
CA SER A 18 8.78 16.23 -9.11
C SER A 18 9.92 15.52 -8.36
N SER A 19 9.68 15.13 -7.11
CA SER A 19 10.66 14.42 -6.29
C SER A 19 11.00 13.04 -6.86
N LEU A 20 9.99 12.31 -7.34
CA LEU A 20 10.16 11.02 -8.01
C LEU A 20 10.92 11.16 -9.34
N TYR A 21 10.59 12.18 -10.14
CA TYR A 21 11.26 12.45 -11.42
C TYR A 21 12.74 12.78 -11.23
N LYS A 22 13.07 13.58 -10.21
CA LYS A 22 14.45 13.95 -9.87
C LYS A 22 15.24 12.83 -9.18
N ASN A 23 14.64 11.66 -9.00
CA ASN A 23 15.20 10.54 -8.22
C ASN A 23 15.66 10.96 -6.80
N ASN A 24 14.98 11.94 -6.23
CA ASN A 24 15.24 12.49 -4.89
C ASN A 24 14.07 12.17 -3.93
N PHE A 25 13.41 11.05 -4.16
CA PHE A 25 12.33 10.61 -3.30
C PHE A 25 12.91 9.87 -2.08
N PRO A 26 12.62 10.30 -0.85
CA PRO A 26 13.15 9.65 0.35
C PRO A 26 12.77 8.19 0.45
N GLN A 27 13.65 7.40 1.05
CA GLN A 27 13.45 5.96 1.24
C GLN A 27 12.26 5.65 2.16
N SER A 28 12.03 6.48 3.19
CA SER A 28 10.90 6.32 4.12
C SER A 28 10.02 7.55 4.10
N LYS A 29 8.71 7.35 4.11
CA LYS A 29 7.69 8.41 4.16
C LYS A 29 6.57 8.04 5.12
N ILE A 30 6.03 9.06 5.78
CA ILE A 30 4.79 8.96 6.54
C ILE A 30 3.76 9.81 5.80
N ILE A 31 2.63 9.20 5.46
CA ILE A 31 1.45 9.88 4.92
C ILE A 31 0.45 9.98 6.07
N VAL A 32 0.10 11.20 6.45
CA VAL A 32 -0.86 11.46 7.51
C VAL A 32 -2.13 12.00 6.88
N ASP A 33 -3.24 11.30 7.05
CA ASP A 33 -4.57 11.73 6.62
C ASP A 33 -5.62 11.27 7.63
N LYS A 34 -6.88 11.62 7.34
CA LYS A 34 -8.02 11.01 8.05
C LYS A 34 -8.35 9.69 7.36
N ASP A 35 -8.80 8.72 8.13
CA ASP A 35 -9.23 7.42 7.61
C ASP A 35 -10.26 7.59 6.48
N GLY A 36 -10.04 6.88 5.37
CA GLY A 36 -10.88 7.00 4.17
C GLY A 36 -10.66 8.24 3.29
N TYR A 37 -9.66 9.10 3.57
CA TYR A 37 -9.42 10.34 2.80
C TYR A 37 -8.38 10.21 1.68
N GLY A 38 -7.86 9.02 1.43
CA GLY A 38 -7.06 8.72 0.24
C GLY A 38 -5.57 8.60 0.46
N GLY A 39 -5.07 8.55 1.69
CA GLY A 39 -3.64 8.34 1.98
C GLY A 39 -3.09 7.07 1.37
N LEU A 40 -3.86 5.97 1.41
CA LEU A 40 -3.48 4.73 0.75
C LEU A 40 -3.40 4.90 -0.78
N LEU A 41 -4.28 5.69 -1.38
CA LEU A 41 -4.25 5.96 -2.81
C LEU A 41 -2.97 6.72 -3.21
N PHE A 42 -2.50 7.66 -2.38
CA PHE A 42 -1.18 8.30 -2.58
C PHE A 42 -0.04 7.29 -2.47
N ALA A 43 -0.06 6.39 -1.51
CA ALA A 43 0.96 5.35 -1.36
C ALA A 43 0.99 4.42 -2.58
N LEU A 44 -0.16 4.04 -3.12
CA LEU A 44 -0.27 3.25 -4.36
C LEU A 44 0.25 4.02 -5.57
N ALA A 45 -0.08 5.31 -5.70
CA ALA A 45 0.40 6.16 -6.79
C ALA A 45 1.93 6.31 -6.79
N ILE A 46 2.52 6.44 -5.61
CA ILE A 46 3.98 6.46 -5.44
C ILE A 46 4.58 5.09 -5.82
N SER A 47 3.98 4.01 -5.34
CA SER A 47 4.43 2.65 -5.63
C SER A 47 4.40 2.33 -7.13
N GLU A 48 3.34 2.74 -7.80
CA GLU A 48 3.20 2.62 -9.26
C GLU A 48 4.40 3.27 -9.98
N ARG A 49 4.76 4.49 -9.58
CA ARG A 49 5.91 5.21 -10.17
C ARG A 49 7.27 4.60 -9.83
N LEU A 50 7.39 3.96 -8.68
CA LEU A 50 8.64 3.35 -8.23
C LEU A 50 8.87 1.97 -8.84
N LEU A 51 7.81 1.21 -9.11
CA LEU A 51 7.86 -0.20 -9.49
C LEU A 51 7.57 -0.43 -10.97
N LEU A 52 6.63 0.31 -11.57
CA LEU A 52 6.20 0.06 -12.94
C LEU A 52 7.00 0.89 -13.96
N GLU A 53 7.18 0.30 -15.12
CA GLU A 53 7.65 1.00 -16.30
C GLU A 53 6.51 1.78 -16.96
N LYS A 54 6.87 2.80 -17.76
CA LYS A 54 5.86 3.57 -18.50
C LYS A 54 5.02 2.65 -19.40
N GLY A 55 3.70 2.80 -19.30
CA GLY A 55 2.74 2.07 -20.15
C GLY A 55 2.05 0.89 -19.50
N LEU A 56 2.45 0.49 -18.29
CA LEU A 56 1.72 -0.54 -17.53
C LEU A 56 0.44 0.05 -16.88
N LYS A 57 -0.56 -0.82 -16.65
CA LYS A 57 -1.84 -0.44 -16.06
C LYS A 57 -1.76 -0.42 -14.53
N ASN A 58 -2.63 0.34 -13.87
CA ASN A 58 -2.70 0.43 -12.40
C ASN A 58 -2.87 -0.93 -11.72
N SER A 59 -3.68 -1.83 -12.30
CA SER A 59 -3.89 -3.18 -11.78
C SER A 59 -2.59 -4.00 -11.69
N ASP A 60 -1.60 -3.65 -12.49
CA ASP A 60 -0.34 -4.40 -12.52
C ASP A 60 0.49 -4.15 -11.25
N VAL A 61 0.39 -2.95 -10.65
CA VAL A 61 1.14 -2.66 -9.43
C VAL A 61 0.63 -3.43 -8.22
N LEU A 62 -0.68 -3.64 -8.09
CA LEU A 62 -1.26 -4.38 -6.97
C LEU A 62 -0.78 -5.83 -6.90
N ASN A 63 -0.46 -6.41 -8.06
CA ASN A 63 0.07 -7.77 -8.18
C ASN A 63 1.60 -7.80 -8.35
N HIS A 64 2.28 -6.67 -8.15
CA HIS A 64 3.72 -6.60 -8.35
C HIS A 64 4.46 -7.35 -7.21
N PRO A 65 5.38 -8.28 -7.51
CA PRO A 65 6.04 -9.10 -6.50
C PRO A 65 6.92 -8.32 -5.51
N ASP A 66 7.32 -7.10 -5.89
CA ASP A 66 8.11 -6.20 -5.05
C ASP A 66 7.24 -5.16 -4.32
N LEU A 67 5.89 -5.25 -4.40
CA LEU A 67 4.96 -4.50 -3.57
C LEU A 67 4.47 -5.37 -2.42
N ASN A 68 4.71 -4.94 -1.21
CA ASN A 68 4.33 -5.66 -0.01
C ASN A 68 3.40 -4.79 0.84
N PHE A 69 2.34 -5.40 1.36
CA PHE A 69 1.38 -4.74 2.23
C PHE A 69 1.49 -5.25 3.66
N VAL A 70 1.39 -4.33 4.60
CA VAL A 70 1.18 -4.59 6.01
C VAL A 70 -0.06 -3.81 6.42
N PHE A 71 -1.05 -4.49 6.94
CA PHE A 71 -2.34 -3.89 7.32
C PHE A 71 -2.87 -4.51 8.62
N PRO A 72 -3.79 -3.85 9.34
CA PRO A 72 -4.31 -4.35 10.59
C PRO A 72 -5.07 -5.67 10.41
N LEU A 73 -4.80 -6.62 11.30
CA LEU A 73 -5.50 -7.90 11.37
C LEU A 73 -6.46 -7.87 12.56
N PHE A 74 -7.72 -8.18 12.31
CA PHE A 74 -8.80 -8.23 13.31
C PHE A 74 -9.13 -9.66 13.76
N SER A 75 -8.65 -10.66 13.02
CA SER A 75 -8.88 -12.08 13.31
C SER A 75 -7.68 -12.71 14.03
N SER A 76 -7.77 -14.00 14.30
CA SER A 76 -6.65 -14.81 14.83
C SER A 76 -5.54 -15.07 13.81
N LYS A 77 -5.67 -14.59 12.58
CA LYS A 77 -4.63 -14.69 11.54
C LYS A 77 -3.33 -14.08 12.03
N ASP A 78 -2.24 -14.74 11.75
CA ASP A 78 -0.92 -14.36 12.25
C ASP A 78 -0.18 -13.37 11.35
N VAL A 79 -0.45 -13.41 10.03
CA VAL A 79 0.22 -12.58 9.02
C VAL A 79 -0.73 -12.14 7.92
N ALA A 80 -0.48 -10.98 7.35
CA ALA A 80 -1.30 -10.38 6.30
C ALA A 80 -1.37 -11.23 5.02
N SER A 81 -0.34 -12.03 4.74
CA SER A 81 -0.35 -12.91 3.57
C SER A 81 -1.50 -13.92 3.53
N GLU A 82 -2.07 -14.27 4.70
CA GLU A 82 -3.24 -15.14 4.79
C GLU A 82 -4.54 -14.48 4.31
N LEU A 83 -4.59 -13.14 4.29
CA LEU A 83 -5.73 -12.33 3.84
C LEU A 83 -5.39 -11.50 2.60
N ASN A 84 -4.33 -11.85 1.88
CA ASN A 84 -3.86 -11.04 0.75
C ASN A 84 -4.89 -10.94 -0.37
N LYS A 85 -5.66 -12.00 -0.63
CA LYS A 85 -6.71 -12.00 -1.66
C LYS A 85 -7.84 -11.05 -1.29
N GLU A 86 -8.31 -11.14 -0.05
CA GLU A 86 -9.36 -10.27 0.50
C GLU A 86 -8.92 -8.82 0.51
N TRP A 87 -7.65 -8.58 0.88
CA TRP A 87 -7.06 -7.24 0.86
C TRP A 87 -7.01 -6.65 -0.55
N LEU A 88 -6.47 -7.39 -1.52
CA LEU A 88 -6.37 -6.92 -2.90
C LEU A 88 -7.76 -6.67 -3.51
N SER A 89 -8.74 -7.53 -3.25
CA SER A 89 -10.13 -7.30 -3.67
C SER A 89 -10.68 -6.04 -3.02
N TYR A 90 -10.50 -5.88 -1.71
CA TYR A 90 -11.00 -4.72 -0.97
C TYR A 90 -10.45 -3.40 -1.52
N ILE A 91 -9.14 -3.28 -1.73
CA ILE A 91 -8.53 -2.05 -2.24
C ILE A 91 -8.79 -1.81 -3.73
N SER A 92 -9.09 -2.85 -4.50
CA SER A 92 -9.50 -2.72 -5.91
C SER A 92 -10.93 -2.20 -6.05
N ASP A 93 -11.82 -2.63 -5.15
CA ASP A 93 -13.24 -2.29 -5.21
C ASP A 93 -13.56 -0.96 -4.49
N ASN A 94 -12.66 -0.51 -3.61
CA ASN A 94 -12.86 0.69 -2.81
C ASN A 94 -11.84 1.77 -3.16
N LYS A 95 -12.34 2.88 -3.70
CA LYS A 95 -11.52 4.03 -4.08
C LYS A 95 -10.91 4.77 -2.87
N PHE A 96 -11.59 4.74 -1.74
CA PHE A 96 -11.17 5.36 -0.49
C PHE A 96 -11.27 4.34 0.65
N PRO A 97 -10.31 3.38 0.71
CA PRO A 97 -10.34 2.35 1.74
C PRO A 97 -10.22 2.95 3.14
N ASP A 98 -11.02 2.44 4.06
CA ASP A 98 -11.04 2.82 5.48
C ASP A 98 -10.97 1.57 6.38
N ILE A 99 -10.65 1.78 7.66
CA ILE A 99 -10.47 0.69 8.64
C ILE A 99 -11.75 -0.11 8.87
N VAL A 100 -12.89 0.55 8.92
CA VAL A 100 -14.19 -0.11 9.17
C VAL A 100 -14.59 -0.99 7.99
N GLY A 101 -14.42 -0.48 6.77
CA GLY A 101 -14.66 -1.24 5.56
C GLY A 101 -13.74 -2.46 5.45
N TRP A 102 -12.45 -2.31 5.79
CA TRP A 102 -11.52 -3.43 5.82
C TRP A 102 -11.89 -4.47 6.88
N MET A 103 -12.29 -4.04 8.09
CA MET A 103 -12.77 -4.95 9.12
C MET A 103 -13.94 -5.79 8.62
N SER A 104 -14.89 -5.16 7.93
CA SER A 104 -16.04 -5.86 7.34
C SER A 104 -15.63 -6.81 6.22
N ALA A 105 -14.76 -6.39 5.31
CA ALA A 105 -14.29 -7.19 4.19
C ALA A 105 -13.47 -8.43 4.63
N SER A 106 -12.75 -8.31 5.74
CA SER A 106 -11.99 -9.43 6.33
C SER A 106 -12.83 -10.41 7.16
N ASN A 107 -14.17 -10.27 7.14
CA ASN A 107 -15.12 -11.08 7.94
C ASN A 107 -14.79 -11.09 9.45
N SER A 108 -14.29 -9.98 9.95
CA SER A 108 -13.88 -9.85 11.35
C SER A 108 -14.84 -8.92 12.08
N SER A 109 -15.37 -9.36 13.20
CA SER A 109 -16.28 -8.58 14.02
C SER A 109 -15.71 -8.37 15.43
N GLY A 110 -15.74 -7.12 15.89
CA GLY A 110 -15.63 -6.80 17.31
C GLY A 110 -14.25 -6.78 17.94
N SER A 111 -13.17 -6.95 17.18
CA SER A 111 -11.79 -6.85 17.72
C SER A 111 -11.07 -5.59 17.21
N GLN A 112 -10.18 -5.07 18.03
CA GLN A 112 -9.30 -3.98 17.61
C GLN A 112 -8.25 -4.54 16.64
N GLY A 113 -8.12 -3.92 15.47
CA GLY A 113 -7.10 -4.26 14.49
C GLY A 113 -5.69 -3.95 15.02
N SER A 114 -4.74 -4.82 14.73
CA SER A 114 -3.35 -4.61 15.10
C SER A 114 -2.38 -5.19 14.08
N VAL A 115 -1.24 -4.54 13.92
CA VAL A 115 -0.08 -5.10 13.22
C VAL A 115 0.70 -5.94 14.23
N ARG A 116 0.87 -7.22 13.96
CA ARG A 116 1.50 -8.16 14.89
C ARG A 116 3.00 -8.26 14.69
N VAL A 117 3.71 -8.72 15.72
CA VAL A 117 5.17 -8.93 15.69
C VAL A 117 5.57 -9.84 14.52
N LYS A 118 4.84 -10.94 14.31
CA LYS A 118 5.10 -11.86 13.17
C LYS A 118 5.01 -11.17 11.81
N GLU A 119 4.13 -10.17 11.67
CA GLU A 119 4.02 -9.38 10.44
C GLU A 119 5.28 -8.55 10.21
N VAL A 120 5.78 -7.91 11.28
CA VAL A 120 7.03 -7.14 11.23
C VAL A 120 8.23 -8.04 10.90
N GLU A 121 8.29 -9.23 11.48
CA GLU A 121 9.33 -10.22 11.16
C GLU A 121 9.26 -10.70 9.71
N SER A 122 8.06 -10.92 9.19
CA SER A 122 7.83 -11.31 7.79
C SER A 122 8.26 -10.19 6.84
N MET A 123 7.90 -8.95 7.16
CA MET A 123 8.32 -7.77 6.41
C MET A 123 9.85 -7.64 6.40
N HIS A 124 10.50 -7.81 7.54
CA HIS A 124 11.95 -7.73 7.68
C HIS A 124 12.67 -8.81 6.84
N ARG A 125 12.16 -10.03 6.86
CA ARG A 125 12.67 -11.11 5.97
C ARG A 125 12.51 -10.74 4.51
N SER A 126 11.33 -10.28 4.11
CA SER A 126 11.08 -9.85 2.72
C SER A 126 12.01 -8.72 2.31
N ALA A 127 12.26 -7.74 3.19
CA ALA A 127 13.17 -6.62 2.92
C ALA A 127 14.63 -7.06 2.72
N SER A 128 15.05 -8.14 3.37
CA SER A 128 16.42 -8.68 3.26
C SER A 128 16.66 -9.43 1.94
N LEU A 129 15.62 -9.83 1.24
CA LEU A 129 15.73 -10.49 -0.06
C LEU A 129 15.89 -9.45 -1.17
N LYS A 130 16.61 -9.82 -2.23
CA LYS A 130 16.71 -8.98 -3.44
C LYS A 130 15.33 -8.74 -4.05
N SER A 131 15.16 -7.59 -4.70
CA SER A 131 13.95 -7.32 -5.49
C SER A 131 13.85 -8.30 -6.66
N PHE A 132 12.63 -8.67 -7.04
CA PHE A 132 12.37 -9.64 -8.09
C PHE A 132 12.88 -9.16 -9.45
N TYR A 133 12.64 -7.89 -9.78
CA TYR A 133 13.11 -7.27 -11.02
C TYR A 133 14.42 -6.49 -10.88
N GLY A 134 15.14 -6.63 -9.76
CA GLY A 134 16.44 -5.97 -9.55
C GLY A 134 16.38 -4.45 -9.36
N LYS A 135 15.19 -3.88 -9.14
CA LYS A 135 14.97 -2.43 -8.97
C LYS A 135 14.75 -2.08 -7.49
N LYS A 136 13.53 -1.73 -7.15
CA LYS A 136 13.13 -1.29 -5.80
C LYS A 136 12.14 -2.29 -5.23
N LYS A 137 12.05 -2.32 -3.91
CA LYS A 137 11.02 -3.02 -3.16
C LYS A 137 10.26 -1.99 -2.35
N VAL A 138 8.95 -2.05 -2.37
CA VAL A 138 8.07 -1.10 -1.68
C VAL A 138 7.26 -1.83 -0.62
N PHE A 139 7.22 -1.25 0.56
CA PHE A 139 6.39 -1.70 1.68
C PHE A 139 5.40 -0.59 2.02
N ILE A 140 4.11 -0.89 1.94
CA ILE A 140 3.04 -0.01 2.39
C ILE A 140 2.55 -0.57 3.73
N ILE A 141 2.75 0.21 4.78
CA ILE A 141 2.23 -0.08 6.12
C ILE A 141 1.04 0.84 6.32
N TRP A 142 -0.15 0.28 6.41
CA TRP A 142 -1.42 0.99 6.51
C TRP A 142 -2.15 0.63 7.81
N GLY A 143 -2.73 1.67 8.47
CA GLY A 143 -3.50 1.52 9.70
C GLY A 143 -3.34 2.65 10.68
#